data_a9c0af96bd63880489feb6bf081f0edc
#
_entry.id   a9c0af96bd63880489feb6bf081f0edc
#
_cell.length_a   1.000
_cell.length_b   1.000
_cell.length_c   1.000
_cell.angle_alpha   90.00
_cell.angle_beta   90.00
_cell.angle_gamma   90.00
#
_symmetry.space_group_name_H-M   'P 1'
#
loop_
_entity.id
_entity.type
_entity.pdbx_description
1 polymer ?
#
loop_
_entity_poly.entity_id
_entity_poly.type
_entity_poly.pdbx_seq_one_letter_code
_entity_poly.pdbx_strand_id
1 'polypeptide(L)'
;MLRVFSLAFVALSMCYGQASAQVALQVRFAPGTKSTSETDVKTHQILTLAGMDVETRSSTFSITTKTIGERAADGTLPIQEKIDVLQTEVGLPGGNTLQFDSSNPEKKAGNPLLEPLLERLRVSFQNPVTVILDDKNKIKEIKLPEGVLESLDASNKSLFDPVKRKKAAEQARGYLPDEPVKPGESWERATEADFGGGQTMSFRTKYTYVGTVEIDGQMFDKITGNVFEVSYSVDQAAPIQVAKSDLKVTESNETVLFDRGLGAVQQLQRKLRIEGPLTLVINGTNLDGKLDLTIEEKTKRQK
;
A
#
# COMPACT_ATOMS: atom_id res chain seq x y z
N MET A 1 73.14 -29.83 31.66
CA MET A 1 71.86 -29.39 32.26
C MET A 1 71.33 -28.27 31.43
N LEU A 2 70.40 -28.59 30.47
CA LEU A 2 69.80 -27.61 29.53
C LEU A 2 68.35 -27.44 29.95
N ARG A 3 67.97 -26.25 30.42
CA ARG A 3 66.56 -25.90 30.73
C ARG A 3 65.92 -25.29 29.53
N VAL A 4 64.93 -25.99 28.98
CA VAL A 4 64.06 -25.55 27.88
C VAL A 4 62.92 -24.72 28.51
N PHE A 5 62.83 -23.44 28.19
CA PHE A 5 61.69 -22.57 28.53
C PHE A 5 60.65 -22.67 27.40
N SER A 6 59.53 -23.29 27.72
CA SER A 6 58.36 -23.29 26.80
C SER A 6 57.58 -22.00 27.04
N LEU A 7 57.54 -21.12 26.00
CA LEU A 7 56.65 -19.97 25.92
C LEU A 7 55.28 -20.44 25.40
N ALA A 8 54.27 -20.42 26.30
CA ALA A 8 52.87 -20.64 25.87
C ALA A 8 52.31 -19.31 25.33
N PHE A 9 52.05 -19.25 24.00
CA PHE A 9 51.40 -18.14 23.34
C PHE A 9 49.88 -18.31 23.48
N VAL A 10 49.27 -17.57 24.40
CA VAL A 10 47.81 -17.51 24.55
C VAL A 10 47.28 -16.54 23.47
N ALA A 11 46.75 -17.09 22.37
CA ALA A 11 46.04 -16.32 21.39
C ALA A 11 44.64 -15.92 21.93
N LEU A 12 44.53 -14.70 22.39
CA LEU A 12 43.27 -14.10 22.78
C LEU A 12 42.47 -13.75 21.51
N SER A 13 41.60 -14.64 21.05
CA SER A 13 40.67 -14.38 19.97
C SER A 13 39.66 -13.33 20.44
N MET A 14 39.93 -12.05 20.17
CA MET A 14 38.94 -10.99 20.32
C MET A 14 37.86 -11.20 19.26
N CYS A 15 36.75 -11.83 19.60
CA CYS A 15 35.52 -11.75 18.85
C CYS A 15 35.05 -10.28 18.92
N TYR A 16 35.47 -9.50 17.94
CA TYR A 16 34.83 -8.22 17.67
C TYR A 16 33.39 -8.52 17.19
N GLY A 17 32.45 -8.62 18.12
CA GLY A 17 31.04 -8.50 17.83
C GLY A 17 30.86 -7.13 17.19
N GLN A 18 30.66 -7.09 15.87
CA GLN A 18 30.24 -5.86 15.20
C GLN A 18 28.92 -5.48 15.82
N ALA A 19 28.93 -4.54 16.75
CA ALA A 19 27.73 -3.88 17.24
C ALA A 19 27.10 -3.20 16.04
N SER A 20 26.13 -3.88 15.39
CA SER A 20 25.39 -3.32 14.28
C SER A 20 24.69 -2.06 14.78
N ALA A 21 25.11 -0.91 14.25
CA ALA A 21 24.54 0.37 14.65
C ALA A 21 23.05 0.41 14.29
N GLN A 22 22.24 0.97 15.18
CA GLN A 22 20.85 1.26 14.90
C GLN A 22 20.73 2.28 13.78
N VAL A 23 19.75 2.11 12.90
CA VAL A 23 19.44 3.02 11.80
C VAL A 23 18.04 3.58 11.93
N ALA A 24 17.91 4.90 11.77
CA ALA A 24 16.62 5.57 11.65
C ALA A 24 16.20 5.59 10.18
N LEU A 25 15.08 4.92 9.88
CA LEU A 25 14.48 4.86 8.54
C LEU A 25 13.33 5.87 8.50
N GLN A 26 13.64 7.11 8.15
CA GLN A 26 12.69 8.22 8.17
C GLN A 26 12.54 8.86 6.80
N VAL A 27 11.29 9.07 6.37
CA VAL A 27 11.01 9.83 5.16
C VAL A 27 11.43 11.29 5.34
N ARG A 28 12.15 11.81 4.36
CA ARG A 28 12.55 13.21 4.30
C ARG A 28 11.82 13.93 3.19
N PHE A 29 11.43 15.15 3.47
CA PHE A 29 10.73 16.02 2.55
C PHE A 29 11.60 17.26 2.32
N ALA A 30 12.28 17.33 1.19
CA ALA A 30 13.06 18.50 0.81
C ALA A 30 12.14 19.52 0.09
N PRO A 31 11.92 20.71 0.64
CA PRO A 31 11.09 21.75 0.02
C PRO A 31 11.53 22.05 -1.42
N GLY A 32 10.58 22.40 -2.29
CA GLY A 32 10.80 22.73 -3.69
C GLY A 32 11.14 21.54 -4.59
N THR A 33 11.21 20.29 -4.07
CA THR A 33 11.57 19.12 -4.87
C THR A 33 10.37 18.43 -5.49
N LYS A 34 10.62 17.73 -6.60
CA LYS A 34 9.65 16.85 -7.26
C LYS A 34 10.18 15.42 -7.28
N SER A 35 9.27 14.48 -7.23
CA SER A 35 9.59 13.07 -7.41
C SER A 35 8.45 12.37 -8.14
N THR A 36 8.81 11.48 -9.06
CA THR A 36 7.86 10.68 -9.83
C THR A 36 7.99 9.21 -9.46
N SER A 37 6.89 8.52 -9.40
CA SER A 37 6.84 7.07 -9.17
C SER A 37 5.91 6.39 -10.16
N GLU A 38 6.31 5.21 -10.61
CA GLU A 38 5.48 4.27 -11.35
C GLU A 38 4.91 3.24 -10.39
N THR A 39 3.63 2.89 -10.59
CA THR A 39 2.97 1.83 -9.82
C THR A 39 2.19 0.94 -10.76
N ASP A 40 2.40 -0.36 -10.65
CA ASP A 40 1.63 -1.42 -11.32
C ASP A 40 0.95 -2.27 -10.24
N VAL A 41 -0.38 -2.38 -10.31
CA VAL A 41 -1.18 -3.19 -9.40
C VAL A 41 -2.01 -4.16 -10.20
N LYS A 42 -1.94 -5.45 -9.85
CA LYS A 42 -2.75 -6.50 -10.43
C LYS A 42 -3.55 -7.20 -9.34
N THR A 43 -4.83 -7.41 -9.60
CA THR A 43 -5.71 -8.15 -8.70
C THR A 43 -6.42 -9.24 -9.47
N HIS A 44 -6.45 -10.43 -8.91
CA HIS A 44 -7.23 -11.55 -9.40
C HIS A 44 -8.06 -12.10 -8.26
N GLN A 45 -9.38 -12.10 -8.43
CA GLN A 45 -10.33 -12.56 -7.43
C GLN A 45 -11.26 -13.60 -8.06
N ILE A 46 -11.44 -14.71 -7.36
CA ILE A 46 -12.48 -15.69 -7.62
C ILE A 46 -13.35 -15.78 -6.35
N LEU A 47 -14.60 -15.44 -6.48
CA LEU A 47 -15.60 -15.60 -5.44
C LEU A 47 -16.58 -16.70 -5.86
N THR A 48 -16.45 -17.90 -5.27
CA THR A 48 -17.42 -18.98 -5.47
C THR A 48 -18.61 -18.76 -4.54
N LEU A 49 -19.82 -18.66 -5.08
CA LEU A 49 -21.07 -18.54 -4.33
C LEU A 49 -22.07 -19.56 -4.85
N ALA A 50 -22.64 -20.39 -3.97
CA ALA A 50 -23.58 -21.44 -4.33
C ALA A 50 -23.10 -22.34 -5.49
N GLY A 51 -21.79 -22.60 -5.56
CA GLY A 51 -21.14 -23.41 -6.62
C GLY A 51 -20.87 -22.70 -7.95
N MET A 52 -21.12 -21.41 -8.03
CA MET A 52 -20.82 -20.58 -9.22
C MET A 52 -19.63 -19.66 -8.94
N ASP A 53 -18.67 -19.63 -9.86
CA ASP A 53 -17.51 -18.75 -9.78
C ASP A 53 -17.80 -17.39 -10.39
N VAL A 54 -17.53 -16.36 -9.61
CA VAL A 54 -17.57 -14.94 -10.02
C VAL A 54 -16.12 -14.47 -10.07
N GLU A 55 -15.56 -14.45 -11.27
CA GLU A 55 -14.17 -14.04 -11.48
C GLU A 55 -14.09 -12.56 -11.83
N THR A 56 -13.14 -11.86 -11.19
CA THR A 56 -12.77 -10.47 -11.48
C THR A 56 -11.26 -10.36 -11.58
N ARG A 57 -10.78 -9.70 -12.61
CA ARG A 57 -9.36 -9.37 -12.79
C ARG A 57 -9.21 -7.87 -12.99
N SER A 58 -8.21 -7.27 -12.35
CA SER A 58 -7.88 -5.88 -12.63
C SER A 58 -6.38 -5.70 -12.82
N SER A 59 -6.03 -4.74 -13.67
CA SER A 59 -4.67 -4.25 -13.84
C SER A 59 -4.73 -2.74 -13.88
N THR A 60 -3.92 -2.09 -13.04
CA THR A 60 -3.82 -0.63 -12.99
C THR A 60 -2.36 -0.24 -13.07
N PHE A 61 -2.02 0.58 -14.06
CA PHE A 61 -0.73 1.25 -14.17
C PHE A 61 -0.93 2.74 -13.93
N SER A 62 -0.05 3.34 -13.11
CA SER A 62 -0.08 4.78 -12.87
C SER A 62 1.32 5.38 -12.76
N ILE A 63 1.45 6.64 -13.19
CA ILE A 63 2.58 7.50 -12.92
C ILE A 63 2.08 8.65 -12.07
N THR A 64 2.69 8.85 -10.91
CA THR A 64 2.31 9.89 -9.95
C THR A 64 3.50 10.78 -9.66
N THR A 65 3.30 12.10 -9.79
CA THR A 65 4.28 13.12 -9.39
C THR A 65 3.87 13.71 -8.05
N LYS A 66 4.84 13.74 -7.11
CA LYS A 66 4.75 14.45 -5.84
C LYS A 66 5.60 15.70 -5.91
N THR A 67 5.00 16.85 -5.62
CA THR A 67 5.67 18.15 -5.51
C THR A 67 5.64 18.60 -4.06
N ILE A 68 6.81 18.78 -3.45
CA ILE A 68 6.95 19.22 -2.07
C ILE A 68 7.02 20.77 -2.08
N GLY A 69 6.05 21.41 -1.44
CA GLY A 69 6.01 22.86 -1.32
C GLY A 69 6.98 23.40 -0.28
N GLU A 70 6.90 24.70 -0.03
CA GLU A 70 7.67 25.34 1.03
C GLU A 70 6.98 25.15 2.39
N ARG A 71 7.78 25.04 3.46
CA ARG A 71 7.26 24.98 4.81
C ARG A 71 6.75 26.35 5.25
N ALA A 72 5.49 26.39 5.66
CA ALA A 72 4.86 27.62 6.13
C ALA A 72 5.35 28.03 7.53
N ALA A 73 5.07 29.29 7.92
CA ALA A 73 5.47 29.83 9.21
C ALA A 73 4.87 29.07 10.42
N ASP A 74 3.70 28.42 10.25
CA ASP A 74 3.07 27.57 11.26
C ASP A 74 3.66 26.16 11.33
N GLY A 75 4.73 25.90 10.58
CA GLY A 75 5.41 24.60 10.52
C GLY A 75 4.77 23.59 9.56
N THR A 76 3.66 23.90 8.89
CA THR A 76 3.02 22.99 7.94
C THR A 76 3.78 22.89 6.62
N LEU A 77 3.73 21.70 5.99
CA LEU A 77 4.37 21.42 4.70
C LEU A 77 3.36 20.81 3.73
N PRO A 78 2.98 21.53 2.65
CA PRO A 78 2.10 20.97 1.64
C PRO A 78 2.87 20.06 0.67
N ILE A 79 2.27 18.91 0.34
CA ILE A 79 2.75 17.99 -0.68
C ILE A 79 1.62 17.78 -1.67
N GLN A 80 1.78 18.24 -2.90
CA GLN A 80 0.83 17.99 -3.97
C GLN A 80 1.15 16.66 -4.65
N GLU A 81 0.15 15.79 -4.72
CA GLU A 81 0.22 14.51 -5.44
C GLU A 81 -0.69 14.58 -6.66
N LYS A 82 -0.13 14.39 -7.85
CA LYS A 82 -0.84 14.41 -9.13
C LYS A 82 -0.59 13.12 -9.87
N ILE A 83 -1.65 12.50 -10.36
CA ILE A 83 -1.55 11.36 -11.28
C ILE A 83 -1.34 11.93 -12.68
N ASP A 84 -0.20 11.63 -13.31
CA ASP A 84 0.14 12.10 -14.66
C ASP A 84 -0.29 11.10 -15.73
N VAL A 85 -0.28 9.80 -15.40
CA VAL A 85 -0.77 8.72 -16.25
C VAL A 85 -1.60 7.77 -15.40
N LEU A 86 -2.75 7.36 -15.90
CA LEU A 86 -3.60 6.32 -15.30
C LEU A 86 -4.17 5.44 -16.40
N GLN A 87 -3.85 4.15 -16.33
CA GLN A 87 -4.43 3.14 -17.20
C GLN A 87 -4.98 2.02 -16.31
N THR A 88 -6.26 1.70 -16.50
CA THR A 88 -6.93 0.66 -15.71
C THR A 88 -7.76 -0.22 -16.63
N GLU A 89 -7.63 -1.52 -16.44
CA GLU A 89 -8.50 -2.51 -17.05
C GLU A 89 -9.09 -3.40 -15.94
N VAL A 90 -10.42 -3.59 -15.97
CA VAL A 90 -11.14 -4.47 -15.05
C VAL A 90 -12.03 -5.40 -15.86
N GLY A 91 -11.68 -6.69 -15.87
CA GLY A 91 -12.54 -7.75 -16.37
C GLY A 91 -13.57 -8.13 -15.31
N LEU A 92 -14.83 -8.04 -15.68
CA LEU A 92 -15.99 -8.30 -14.83
C LEU A 92 -16.69 -9.59 -15.27
N PRO A 93 -17.50 -10.21 -14.41
CA PRO A 93 -18.29 -11.38 -14.76
C PRO A 93 -19.17 -11.14 -16.00
N GLY A 94 -19.37 -12.21 -16.78
CA GLY A 94 -20.16 -12.12 -18.03
C GLY A 94 -19.42 -11.51 -19.21
N GLY A 95 -18.07 -11.39 -19.14
CA GLY A 95 -17.24 -10.89 -20.24
C GLY A 95 -17.26 -9.37 -20.40
N ASN A 96 -17.84 -8.64 -19.46
CA ASN A 96 -17.79 -7.18 -19.46
C ASN A 96 -16.38 -6.71 -19.07
N THR A 97 -15.90 -5.66 -19.75
CA THR A 97 -14.60 -5.06 -19.43
C THR A 97 -14.78 -3.56 -19.26
N LEU A 98 -14.25 -3.02 -18.16
CA LEU A 98 -14.07 -1.61 -17.94
C LEU A 98 -12.63 -1.25 -18.32
N GLN A 99 -12.47 -0.23 -19.17
CA GLN A 99 -11.14 0.31 -19.53
C GLN A 99 -11.14 1.81 -19.33
N PHE A 100 -10.11 2.29 -18.66
CA PHE A 100 -9.79 3.71 -18.53
C PHE A 100 -8.36 3.97 -19.00
N ASP A 101 -8.20 4.99 -19.84
CA ASP A 101 -6.90 5.49 -20.28
C ASP A 101 -6.90 7.01 -20.16
N SER A 102 -5.99 7.55 -19.37
CA SER A 102 -5.84 8.99 -19.15
C SER A 102 -5.45 9.78 -20.40
N SER A 103 -4.99 9.12 -21.48
CA SER A 103 -4.81 9.75 -22.79
C SER A 103 -6.13 10.09 -23.49
N ASN A 104 -7.23 9.44 -23.09
CA ASN A 104 -8.60 9.72 -23.58
C ASN A 104 -9.61 9.63 -22.42
N PRO A 105 -9.54 10.55 -21.43
CA PRO A 105 -10.30 10.45 -20.20
C PRO A 105 -11.81 10.56 -20.38
N GLU A 106 -12.26 11.19 -21.49
CA GLU A 106 -13.69 11.40 -21.78
C GLU A 106 -14.36 10.19 -22.47
N LYS A 107 -13.59 9.14 -22.78
CA LYS A 107 -14.15 7.91 -23.37
C LYS A 107 -15.19 7.32 -22.41
N LYS A 108 -16.40 7.11 -22.92
CA LYS A 108 -17.50 6.51 -22.14
C LYS A 108 -17.37 5.00 -22.05
N ALA A 109 -17.99 4.44 -21.00
CA ALA A 109 -18.09 3.00 -20.86
C ALA A 109 -18.92 2.40 -22.01
N GLY A 110 -18.49 1.24 -22.51
CA GLY A 110 -19.29 0.46 -23.47
C GLY A 110 -20.62 -0.03 -22.86
N ASN A 111 -20.65 -0.21 -21.54
CA ASN A 111 -21.82 -0.52 -20.75
C ASN A 111 -22.14 0.65 -19.81
N PRO A 112 -23.34 1.29 -19.93
CA PRO A 112 -23.71 2.45 -19.10
C PRO A 112 -23.67 2.18 -17.58
N LEU A 113 -23.85 0.93 -17.14
CA LEU A 113 -23.77 0.56 -15.72
C LEU A 113 -22.35 0.72 -15.14
N LEU A 114 -21.32 0.80 -15.99
CA LEU A 114 -19.94 1.00 -15.58
C LEU A 114 -19.51 2.47 -15.60
N GLU A 115 -20.37 3.38 -16.09
CA GLU A 115 -20.06 4.80 -16.14
C GLU A 115 -19.72 5.42 -14.78
N PRO A 116 -20.41 5.10 -13.67
CA PRO A 116 -20.03 5.60 -12.34
C PRO A 116 -18.61 5.17 -11.90
N LEU A 117 -18.15 4.00 -12.34
CA LEU A 117 -16.77 3.54 -12.05
C LEU A 117 -15.74 4.32 -12.88
N LEU A 118 -16.03 4.59 -14.17
CA LEU A 118 -15.20 5.45 -15.01
C LEU A 118 -15.12 6.87 -14.45
N GLU A 119 -16.24 7.43 -14.00
CA GLU A 119 -16.28 8.77 -13.42
C GLU A 119 -15.36 8.89 -12.19
N ARG A 120 -15.35 7.88 -11.35
CA ARG A 120 -14.41 7.81 -10.22
C ARG A 120 -12.95 7.87 -10.66
N LEU A 121 -12.58 7.16 -11.73
CA LEU A 121 -11.23 7.18 -12.29
C LEU A 121 -10.89 8.55 -12.89
N ARG A 122 -11.83 9.20 -13.59
CA ARG A 122 -11.68 10.57 -14.10
C ARG A 122 -11.44 11.55 -12.98
N VAL A 123 -12.27 11.53 -11.95
CA VAL A 123 -12.12 12.43 -10.79
C VAL A 123 -10.76 12.22 -10.11
N SER A 124 -10.33 10.98 -9.93
CA SER A 124 -9.02 10.68 -9.34
C SER A 124 -7.86 11.19 -10.20
N PHE A 125 -7.96 11.07 -11.51
CA PHE A 125 -6.93 11.50 -12.46
C PHE A 125 -6.87 13.03 -12.60
N GLN A 126 -8.04 13.69 -12.72
CA GLN A 126 -8.12 15.12 -13.00
C GLN A 126 -7.83 16.01 -11.78
N ASN A 127 -8.00 15.47 -10.57
CA ASN A 127 -7.93 16.26 -9.35
C ASN A 127 -6.70 15.90 -8.50
N PRO A 128 -5.67 16.75 -8.47
CA PRO A 128 -4.52 16.55 -7.60
C PRO A 128 -4.95 16.63 -6.13
N VAL A 129 -4.30 15.82 -5.30
CA VAL A 129 -4.53 15.79 -3.86
C VAL A 129 -3.40 16.54 -3.16
N THR A 130 -3.73 17.38 -2.15
CA THR A 130 -2.73 18.03 -1.32
C THR A 130 -2.71 17.41 0.07
N VAL A 131 -1.59 16.77 0.41
CA VAL A 131 -1.31 16.26 1.76
C VAL A 131 -0.61 17.35 2.55
N ILE A 132 -1.19 17.78 3.66
CA ILE A 132 -0.58 18.75 4.58
C ILE A 132 0.07 17.98 5.72
N LEU A 133 1.38 18.16 5.89
CA LEU A 133 2.12 17.62 7.02
C LEU A 133 2.24 18.68 8.14
N ASP A 134 2.34 18.23 9.38
CA ASP A 134 2.69 19.07 10.53
C ASP A 134 4.21 19.29 10.64
N ASP A 135 4.66 19.96 11.70
CA ASP A 135 6.07 20.23 12.00
C ASP A 135 6.90 18.95 12.25
N LYS A 136 6.24 17.83 12.60
CA LYS A 136 6.82 16.51 12.82
C LYS A 136 6.71 15.60 11.60
N ASN A 137 6.30 16.13 10.45
CA ASN A 137 6.03 15.39 9.20
C ASN A 137 4.93 14.32 9.30
N LYS A 138 4.03 14.42 10.28
CA LYS A 138 2.81 13.62 10.36
C LYS A 138 1.73 14.24 9.47
N ILE A 139 0.85 13.40 8.92
CA ILE A 139 -0.26 13.90 8.09
C ILE A 139 -1.26 14.63 8.98
N LYS A 140 -1.35 15.95 8.82
CA LYS A 140 -2.32 16.79 9.51
C LYS A 140 -3.68 16.71 8.81
N GLU A 141 -3.68 16.87 7.49
CA GLU A 141 -4.88 16.99 6.67
C GLU A 141 -4.65 16.51 5.24
N ILE A 142 -5.70 16.07 4.56
CA ILE A 142 -5.71 15.84 3.11
C ILE A 142 -6.76 16.74 2.50
N LYS A 143 -6.39 17.52 1.46
CA LYS A 143 -7.26 18.44 0.73
C LYS A 143 -7.45 17.98 -0.70
N LEU A 144 -8.70 18.00 -1.14
CA LEU A 144 -9.08 17.95 -2.55
C LEU A 144 -9.28 19.38 -3.06
N PRO A 145 -9.23 19.62 -4.37
CA PRO A 145 -9.64 20.89 -4.94
C PRO A 145 -11.08 21.25 -4.53
N GLU A 146 -11.34 22.53 -4.42
CA GLU A 146 -12.66 23.07 -4.08
C GLU A 146 -13.73 22.61 -5.08
N GLY A 147 -14.92 22.26 -4.60
CA GLY A 147 -16.04 21.82 -5.42
C GLY A 147 -16.00 20.35 -5.84
N VAL A 148 -14.87 19.63 -5.66
CA VAL A 148 -14.78 18.21 -6.10
C VAL A 148 -15.74 17.33 -5.30
N LEU A 149 -15.76 17.46 -3.98
CA LEU A 149 -16.65 16.64 -3.15
C LEU A 149 -18.13 16.92 -3.40
N GLU A 150 -18.48 18.19 -3.66
CA GLU A 150 -19.86 18.60 -3.94
C GLU A 150 -20.37 18.04 -5.25
N SER A 151 -19.49 17.89 -6.25
CA SER A 151 -19.85 17.35 -7.58
C SER A 151 -20.08 15.84 -7.60
N LEU A 152 -19.64 15.11 -6.56
CA LEU A 152 -19.74 13.66 -6.50
C LEU A 152 -21.09 13.19 -5.95
N ASP A 153 -21.57 12.05 -6.45
CA ASP A 153 -22.68 11.33 -5.83
C ASP A 153 -22.30 10.76 -4.44
N ALA A 154 -23.30 10.35 -3.66
CA ALA A 154 -23.10 9.89 -2.28
C ALA A 154 -22.12 8.70 -2.17
N SER A 155 -22.13 7.78 -3.13
CA SER A 155 -21.25 6.61 -3.16
C SER A 155 -19.79 7.03 -3.37
N ASN A 156 -19.56 7.91 -4.33
CA ASN A 156 -18.24 8.42 -4.63
C ASN A 156 -17.72 9.36 -3.51
N LYS A 157 -18.57 10.19 -2.90
CA LYS A 157 -18.19 11.02 -1.73
C LYS A 157 -17.53 10.22 -0.62
N SER A 158 -18.07 9.04 -0.30
CA SER A 158 -17.51 8.18 0.75
C SER A 158 -16.07 7.72 0.45
N LEU A 159 -15.73 7.49 -0.83
CA LEU A 159 -14.38 7.07 -1.25
C LEU A 159 -13.37 8.21 -1.30
N PHE A 160 -13.86 9.43 -1.49
CA PHE A 160 -13.04 10.63 -1.50
C PHE A 160 -13.03 11.37 -0.15
N ASP A 161 -13.62 10.77 0.89
CA ASP A 161 -13.64 11.33 2.25
C ASP A 161 -12.22 11.62 2.74
N PRO A 162 -11.90 12.89 3.14
CA PRO A 162 -10.56 13.27 3.56
C PRO A 162 -10.06 12.52 4.79
N VAL A 163 -10.96 12.13 5.71
CA VAL A 163 -10.59 11.39 6.93
C VAL A 163 -10.16 9.96 6.58
N LYS A 164 -10.94 9.27 5.74
CA LYS A 164 -10.58 7.95 5.23
C LYS A 164 -9.28 7.96 4.44
N ARG A 165 -9.11 8.96 3.57
CA ARG A 165 -7.87 9.16 2.80
C ARG A 165 -6.66 9.43 3.69
N LYS A 166 -6.83 10.24 4.75
CA LYS A 166 -5.78 10.46 5.75
C LYS A 166 -5.37 9.14 6.40
N LYS A 167 -6.34 8.37 6.89
CA LYS A 167 -6.07 7.04 7.49
C LYS A 167 -5.32 6.12 6.52
N ALA A 168 -5.76 6.04 5.26
CA ALA A 168 -5.11 5.23 4.24
C ALA A 168 -3.68 5.71 3.94
N ALA A 169 -3.44 7.02 3.86
CA ALA A 169 -2.13 7.59 3.62
C ALA A 169 -1.15 7.39 4.80
N GLU A 170 -1.64 7.41 6.04
CA GLU A 170 -0.88 7.05 7.23
C GLU A 170 -0.49 5.57 7.22
N GLN A 171 -1.44 4.69 6.92
CA GLN A 171 -1.22 3.24 6.83
C GLN A 171 -0.25 2.88 5.70
N ALA A 172 -0.28 3.59 4.57
CA ALA A 172 0.64 3.37 3.45
C ALA A 172 2.12 3.60 3.81
N ARG A 173 2.43 4.23 4.95
CA ARG A 173 3.78 4.41 5.50
C ARG A 173 4.13 3.39 6.58
N GLY A 174 3.24 2.44 6.88
CA GLY A 174 3.38 1.47 7.99
C GLY A 174 4.57 0.52 7.87
N TYR A 175 5.16 0.37 6.68
CA TYR A 175 6.38 -0.40 6.47
C TYR A 175 7.62 0.20 7.16
N LEU A 176 7.58 1.46 7.62
CA LEU A 176 8.68 2.08 8.36
C LEU A 176 8.52 1.84 9.87
N PRO A 177 9.64 1.62 10.59
CA PRO A 177 9.61 1.55 12.04
C PRO A 177 9.44 2.94 12.65
N ASP A 178 8.86 3.02 13.85
CA ASP A 178 8.73 4.28 14.59
C ASP A 178 10.08 4.69 15.23
N GLU A 179 10.89 3.69 15.61
CA GLU A 179 12.16 3.85 16.31
C GLU A 179 13.32 3.33 15.45
N PRO A 180 14.57 3.76 15.71
CA PRO A 180 15.75 3.21 15.07
C PRO A 180 15.86 1.70 15.27
N VAL A 181 16.20 0.97 14.21
CA VAL A 181 16.26 -0.50 14.20
C VAL A 181 17.65 -1.03 13.84
N LYS A 182 17.93 -2.26 14.28
CA LYS A 182 19.10 -3.06 13.86
C LYS A 182 18.65 -4.13 12.85
N PRO A 183 19.58 -4.63 12.02
CA PRO A 183 19.31 -5.80 11.19
C PRO A 183 18.75 -6.96 11.99
N GLY A 184 17.66 -7.56 11.51
CA GLY A 184 16.92 -8.64 12.15
C GLY A 184 15.80 -8.17 13.10
N GLU A 185 15.75 -6.91 13.50
CA GLU A 185 14.63 -6.39 14.31
C GLU A 185 13.34 -6.28 13.49
N SER A 186 12.22 -6.51 14.18
CA SER A 186 10.90 -6.58 13.55
C SER A 186 9.88 -5.74 14.31
N TRP A 187 8.87 -5.28 13.59
CA TRP A 187 7.69 -4.58 14.14
C TRP A 187 6.42 -5.03 13.44
N GLU A 188 5.28 -4.81 14.06
CA GLU A 188 3.97 -5.16 13.49
C GLU A 188 3.16 -3.92 13.19
N ARG A 189 2.32 -4.03 12.15
CA ARG A 189 1.33 -3.01 11.77
C ARG A 189 -0.01 -3.65 11.46
N ALA A 190 -1.06 -2.97 11.88
CA ALA A 190 -2.42 -3.24 11.43
C ALA A 190 -2.79 -2.22 10.36
N THR A 191 -3.36 -2.70 9.25
CA THR A 191 -3.86 -1.87 8.15
C THR A 191 -5.24 -2.33 7.74
N GLU A 192 -6.00 -1.44 7.10
CA GLU A 192 -7.33 -1.73 6.60
C GLU A 192 -7.45 -1.25 5.15
N ALA A 193 -8.05 -2.07 4.29
CA ALA A 193 -8.43 -1.71 2.94
C ALA A 193 -9.95 -1.58 2.84
N ASP A 194 -10.43 -0.41 2.45
CA ASP A 194 -11.85 -0.13 2.16
C ASP A 194 -12.11 -0.43 0.68
N PHE A 195 -12.92 -1.45 0.39
CA PHE A 195 -13.29 -1.83 -0.97
C PHE A 195 -14.55 -1.11 -1.46
N GLY A 196 -15.11 -0.21 -0.66
CA GLY A 196 -16.38 0.44 -0.91
C GLY A 196 -17.59 -0.42 -0.54
N GLY A 197 -18.79 0.19 -0.55
CA GLY A 197 -20.02 -0.52 -0.16
C GLY A 197 -20.03 -1.04 1.28
N GLY A 198 -19.21 -0.46 2.16
CA GLY A 198 -19.07 -0.89 3.56
C GLY A 198 -18.16 -2.11 3.76
N GLN A 199 -17.48 -2.59 2.71
CA GLN A 199 -16.60 -3.76 2.77
C GLN A 199 -15.20 -3.34 3.22
N THR A 200 -14.68 -3.98 4.27
CA THR A 200 -13.35 -3.71 4.82
C THR A 200 -12.58 -5.01 5.02
N MET A 201 -11.34 -5.03 4.57
CA MET A 201 -10.41 -6.11 4.87
C MET A 201 -9.29 -5.56 5.74
N SER A 202 -9.07 -6.19 6.91
CA SER A 202 -8.02 -5.80 7.85
C SER A 202 -6.89 -6.80 7.79
N PHE A 203 -5.65 -6.30 7.90
CA PHE A 203 -4.44 -7.09 7.82
C PHE A 203 -3.54 -6.82 9.01
N ARG A 204 -2.81 -7.84 9.47
CA ARG A 204 -1.66 -7.66 10.35
C ARG A 204 -0.40 -8.09 9.61
N THR A 205 0.57 -7.19 9.53
CA THR A 205 1.83 -7.39 8.81
C THR A 205 2.99 -7.29 9.79
N LYS A 206 3.88 -8.28 9.76
CA LYS A 206 5.17 -8.22 10.44
C LYS A 206 6.22 -7.76 9.45
N TYR A 207 6.84 -6.63 9.73
CA TYR A 207 7.99 -6.11 9.00
C TYR A 207 9.28 -6.48 9.70
N THR A 208 10.35 -6.67 8.92
CA THR A 208 11.70 -6.96 9.44
C THR A 208 12.72 -6.13 8.68
N TYR A 209 13.56 -5.42 9.38
CA TYR A 209 14.71 -4.76 8.78
C TYR A 209 15.81 -5.79 8.51
N VAL A 210 16.12 -6.03 7.24
CA VAL A 210 17.11 -7.03 6.83
C VAL A 210 18.53 -6.47 6.97
N GLY A 211 18.70 -5.17 6.77
CA GLY A 211 19.99 -4.49 6.71
C GLY A 211 20.17 -3.76 5.39
N THR A 212 21.38 -3.28 5.16
CA THR A 212 21.75 -2.58 3.94
C THR A 212 22.14 -3.59 2.86
N VAL A 213 21.64 -3.38 1.63
CA VAL A 213 21.94 -4.20 0.44
C VAL A 213 22.43 -3.31 -0.69
N GLU A 214 23.30 -3.83 -1.54
CA GLU A 214 23.77 -3.17 -2.75
C GLU A 214 22.99 -3.69 -3.97
N ILE A 215 22.42 -2.79 -4.77
CA ILE A 215 21.73 -3.09 -6.02
C ILE A 215 22.19 -2.08 -7.06
N ASP A 216 22.74 -2.56 -8.17
CA ASP A 216 23.25 -1.73 -9.28
C ASP A 216 24.24 -0.64 -8.82
N GLY A 217 25.11 -0.97 -7.84
CA GLY A 217 26.12 -0.06 -7.27
C GLY A 217 25.55 0.98 -6.30
N GLN A 218 24.28 0.90 -5.92
CA GLN A 218 23.64 1.77 -4.94
C GLN A 218 23.29 1.00 -3.68
N MET A 219 23.47 1.64 -2.51
CA MET A 219 23.14 1.06 -1.21
C MET A 219 21.73 1.41 -0.79
N PHE A 220 20.94 0.41 -0.42
CA PHE A 220 19.56 0.56 0.07
C PHE A 220 19.37 -0.16 1.39
N ASP A 221 18.52 0.38 2.23
CA ASP A 221 18.01 -0.35 3.39
C ASP A 221 16.84 -1.25 2.94
N LYS A 222 16.98 -2.56 3.18
CA LYS A 222 15.95 -3.54 2.81
C LYS A 222 15.07 -3.85 4.01
N ILE A 223 13.76 -3.70 3.81
CA ILE A 223 12.72 -4.15 4.73
C ILE A 223 11.94 -5.25 4.03
N THR A 224 11.61 -6.31 4.75
CA THR A 224 10.67 -7.35 4.29
C THR A 224 9.41 -7.30 5.12
N GLY A 225 8.26 -7.56 4.49
CA GLY A 225 6.95 -7.64 5.13
C GLY A 225 6.30 -9.00 4.89
N ASN A 226 5.59 -9.49 5.89
CA ASN A 226 4.80 -10.70 5.82
C ASN A 226 3.45 -10.47 6.50
N VAL A 227 2.36 -10.51 5.72
CA VAL A 227 0.99 -10.50 6.25
C VAL A 227 0.73 -11.87 6.85
N PHE A 228 0.37 -11.94 8.12
CA PHE A 228 0.15 -13.20 8.83
C PHE A 228 -1.29 -13.38 9.34
N GLU A 229 -2.09 -12.31 9.30
CA GLU A 229 -3.49 -12.35 9.72
C GLU A 229 -4.32 -11.48 8.78
N VAL A 230 -5.51 -11.96 8.43
CA VAL A 230 -6.50 -11.24 7.64
C VAL A 230 -7.88 -11.45 8.25
N SER A 231 -8.68 -10.40 8.27
CA SER A 231 -10.11 -10.48 8.57
C SER A 231 -10.92 -9.68 7.57
N TYR A 232 -12.13 -10.12 7.30
CA TYR A 232 -13.05 -9.45 6.38
C TYR A 232 -14.34 -9.12 7.11
N SER A 233 -14.78 -7.88 6.98
CA SER A 233 -15.99 -7.36 7.60
C SER A 233 -16.77 -6.51 6.62
N VAL A 234 -18.07 -6.39 6.89
CA VAL A 234 -18.97 -5.53 6.12
C VAL A 234 -19.79 -4.72 7.11
N ASP A 235 -19.98 -3.43 6.80
CA ASP A 235 -20.80 -2.52 7.59
C ASP A 235 -22.23 -3.06 7.70
N GLN A 236 -22.83 -2.94 8.89
CA GLN A 236 -24.20 -3.41 9.15
C GLN A 236 -25.27 -2.78 8.26
N ALA A 237 -25.02 -1.59 7.73
CA ALA A 237 -25.91 -0.89 6.80
C ALA A 237 -25.77 -1.35 5.34
N ALA A 238 -24.78 -2.18 5.00
CA ALA A 238 -24.58 -2.65 3.65
C ALA A 238 -25.63 -3.69 3.25
N PRO A 239 -26.03 -3.77 1.97
CA PRO A 239 -27.03 -4.71 1.50
C PRO A 239 -26.57 -6.18 1.52
N ILE A 240 -25.27 -6.40 1.57
CA ILE A 240 -24.64 -7.71 1.71
C ILE A 240 -23.93 -7.73 3.06
N GLN A 241 -24.15 -8.77 3.86
CA GLN A 241 -23.51 -8.94 5.16
C GLN A 241 -22.58 -10.15 5.15
N VAL A 242 -21.62 -10.20 6.06
CA VAL A 242 -20.77 -11.39 6.30
C VAL A 242 -21.22 -12.04 7.59
N ALA A 243 -21.84 -13.22 7.50
CA ALA A 243 -22.23 -14.01 8.66
C ALA A 243 -21.02 -14.75 9.27
N LYS A 244 -20.09 -15.21 8.41
CA LYS A 244 -18.88 -15.94 8.82
C LYS A 244 -17.77 -15.73 7.78
N SER A 245 -16.54 -15.65 8.26
CA SER A 245 -15.33 -15.58 7.42
C SER A 245 -14.20 -16.33 8.12
N ASP A 246 -13.54 -17.27 7.42
CA ASP A 246 -12.32 -17.95 7.85
C ASP A 246 -11.27 -17.88 6.71
N LEU A 247 -10.87 -16.64 6.43
CA LEU A 247 -9.87 -16.33 5.42
C LEU A 247 -8.47 -16.53 5.99
N LYS A 248 -7.57 -17.04 5.16
CA LYS A 248 -6.17 -17.26 5.51
C LYS A 248 -5.25 -16.65 4.48
N VAL A 249 -4.14 -16.16 4.94
CA VAL A 249 -3.03 -15.74 4.06
C VAL A 249 -2.28 -17.00 3.66
N THR A 250 -2.27 -17.32 2.37
CA THR A 250 -1.59 -18.50 1.81
C THR A 250 -0.26 -18.15 1.14
N GLU A 251 -0.11 -16.89 0.70
CA GLU A 251 1.16 -16.34 0.22
C GLU A 251 1.25 -14.88 0.67
N SER A 252 2.40 -14.50 1.22
CA SER A 252 2.70 -13.10 1.54
C SER A 252 4.18 -12.84 1.37
N ASN A 253 4.51 -11.87 0.54
CA ASN A 253 5.89 -11.44 0.30
C ASN A 253 5.88 -9.94 -0.03
N GLU A 254 6.52 -9.15 0.83
CA GLU A 254 6.72 -7.73 0.59
C GLU A 254 8.21 -7.39 0.74
N THR A 255 8.72 -6.59 -0.18
CA THR A 255 10.09 -6.05 -0.13
C THR A 255 10.02 -4.55 -0.38
N VAL A 256 10.63 -3.79 0.52
CA VAL A 256 10.81 -2.34 0.40
C VAL A 256 12.31 -2.05 0.35
N LEU A 257 12.73 -1.28 -0.65
CA LEU A 257 14.07 -0.72 -0.75
C LEU A 257 13.98 0.78 -0.41
N PHE A 258 14.61 1.15 0.68
CA PHE A 258 14.62 2.52 1.19
C PHE A 258 15.99 3.16 0.95
N ASP A 259 16.00 4.30 0.29
CA ASP A 259 17.21 5.12 0.14
C ASP A 259 17.33 6.06 1.33
N ARG A 260 18.25 5.77 2.25
CA ARG A 260 18.49 6.57 3.44
C ARG A 260 19.06 7.95 3.10
N GLY A 261 19.83 8.07 2.03
CA GLY A 261 20.39 9.34 1.57
C GLY A 261 19.29 10.31 1.14
N LEU A 262 18.34 9.83 0.35
CA LEU A 262 17.16 10.59 -0.07
C LEU A 262 16.06 10.64 1.00
N GLY A 263 16.05 9.71 1.96
CA GLY A 263 14.96 9.54 2.90
C GLY A 263 13.65 9.14 2.20
N ALA A 264 13.73 8.24 1.22
CA ALA A 264 12.59 7.87 0.40
C ALA A 264 12.61 6.40 -0.02
N VAL A 265 11.42 5.81 -0.26
CA VAL A 265 11.32 4.50 -0.89
C VAL A 265 11.73 4.61 -2.35
N GLN A 266 12.66 3.76 -2.75
CA GLN A 266 13.08 3.61 -4.15
C GLN A 266 12.25 2.56 -4.86
N GLN A 267 11.89 1.48 -4.15
CA GLN A 267 11.10 0.38 -4.71
C GLN A 267 10.27 -0.28 -3.63
N LEU A 268 9.05 -0.67 -3.99
CA LEU A 268 8.19 -1.56 -3.22
C LEU A 268 7.70 -2.66 -4.15
N GLN A 269 7.76 -3.90 -3.69
CA GLN A 269 7.15 -5.04 -4.34
C GLN A 269 6.36 -5.82 -3.31
N ARG A 270 5.11 -6.18 -3.65
CA ARG A 270 4.23 -6.95 -2.79
C ARG A 270 3.52 -8.02 -3.59
N LYS A 271 3.40 -9.20 -3.01
CA LYS A 271 2.48 -10.24 -3.45
C LYS A 271 1.75 -10.80 -2.24
N LEU A 272 0.43 -10.88 -2.33
CA LEU A 272 -0.45 -11.38 -1.28
C LEU A 272 -1.49 -12.28 -1.89
N ARG A 273 -1.68 -13.49 -1.32
CA ARG A 273 -2.79 -14.38 -1.66
C ARG A 273 -3.56 -14.74 -0.41
N ILE A 274 -4.87 -14.64 -0.51
CA ILE A 274 -5.83 -14.88 0.56
C ILE A 274 -6.84 -15.89 0.05
N GLU A 275 -7.09 -16.93 0.81
CA GLU A 275 -8.07 -17.94 0.47
C GLU A 275 -8.88 -18.32 1.72
N GLY A 276 -10.12 -18.73 1.53
CA GLY A 276 -10.88 -19.34 2.59
C GLY A 276 -12.39 -19.30 2.38
N PRO A 277 -13.12 -20.05 3.20
CA PRO A 277 -14.56 -20.04 3.19
C PRO A 277 -15.11 -18.73 3.81
N LEU A 278 -16.25 -18.32 3.29
CA LEU A 278 -17.05 -17.24 3.85
C LEU A 278 -18.54 -17.53 3.65
N THR A 279 -19.38 -16.98 4.53
CA THR A 279 -20.83 -17.04 4.39
C THR A 279 -21.34 -15.61 4.27
N LEU A 280 -21.93 -15.28 3.15
CA LEU A 280 -22.57 -13.98 2.89
C LEU A 280 -24.07 -14.08 3.21
N VAL A 281 -24.64 -12.99 3.70
CA VAL A 281 -26.10 -12.83 3.84
C VAL A 281 -26.57 -11.85 2.78
N ILE A 282 -27.37 -12.32 1.85
CA ILE A 282 -27.96 -11.52 0.78
C ILE A 282 -29.48 -11.63 0.89
N ASN A 283 -30.16 -10.51 1.08
CA ASN A 283 -31.62 -10.48 1.30
C ASN A 283 -32.09 -11.44 2.41
N GLY A 284 -31.32 -11.54 3.51
CA GLY A 284 -31.62 -12.42 4.64
C GLY A 284 -31.32 -13.90 4.40
N THR A 285 -30.78 -14.29 3.26
CA THR A 285 -30.42 -15.68 2.93
C THR A 285 -28.91 -15.87 3.09
N ASN A 286 -28.52 -16.91 3.83
CA ASN A 286 -27.12 -17.31 3.95
C ASN A 286 -26.66 -18.03 2.68
N LEU A 287 -25.59 -17.57 2.09
CA LEU A 287 -24.93 -18.16 0.93
C LEU A 287 -23.50 -18.51 1.31
N ASP A 288 -23.22 -19.80 1.36
CA ASP A 288 -21.86 -20.29 1.57
C ASP A 288 -21.04 -20.10 0.30
N GLY A 289 -19.80 -19.68 0.48
CA GLY A 289 -18.87 -19.44 -0.60
C GLY A 289 -17.41 -19.60 -0.21
N LYS A 290 -16.56 -19.33 -1.17
CA LYS A 290 -15.10 -19.33 -1.01
C LYS A 290 -14.52 -18.11 -1.73
N LEU A 291 -13.59 -17.42 -1.09
CA LEU A 291 -12.77 -16.39 -1.71
C LEU A 291 -11.40 -16.96 -2.05
N ASP A 292 -10.87 -16.61 -3.24
CA ASP A 292 -9.47 -16.70 -3.63
C ASP A 292 -9.09 -15.34 -4.22
N LEU A 293 -8.23 -14.61 -3.52
CA LEU A 293 -7.82 -13.25 -3.89
C LEU A 293 -6.29 -13.18 -3.94
N THR A 294 -5.76 -12.80 -5.10
CA THR A 294 -4.34 -12.49 -5.28
C THR A 294 -4.18 -11.00 -5.60
N ILE A 295 -3.24 -10.35 -4.93
CA ILE A 295 -2.86 -8.95 -5.15
C ILE A 295 -1.36 -8.91 -5.41
N GLU A 296 -0.94 -8.28 -6.51
CA GLU A 296 0.46 -7.99 -6.81
C GLU A 296 0.61 -6.48 -7.01
N GLU A 297 1.62 -5.91 -6.37
CA GLU A 297 1.95 -4.48 -6.47
C GLU A 297 3.44 -4.30 -6.70
N LYS A 298 3.79 -3.41 -7.62
CA LYS A 298 5.15 -2.95 -7.85
C LYS A 298 5.15 -1.44 -7.95
N THR A 299 5.90 -0.78 -7.08
CA THR A 299 6.12 0.67 -7.16
C THR A 299 7.61 0.93 -7.30
N LYS A 300 7.98 1.83 -8.19
CA LYS A 300 9.37 2.25 -8.41
C LYS A 300 9.43 3.76 -8.58
N ARG A 301 10.33 4.39 -7.84
CA ARG A 301 10.66 5.81 -8.02
C ARG A 301 11.48 5.97 -9.29
N GLN A 302 11.10 6.92 -10.14
CA GLN A 302 11.89 7.32 -11.31
C GLN A 302 13.07 8.21 -10.86
N LYS A 303 14.17 8.12 -11.60
CA LYS A 303 15.37 8.95 -11.34
C LYS A 303 15.18 10.38 -11.79
#